data_cf0b148387e1d1b72f1b2ea557d7a151
#
_entry.id   cf0b148387e1d1b72f1b2ea557d7a151
#
_cell.length_a   1.000
_cell.length_b   1.000
_cell.length_c   1.000
_cell.angle_alpha   90.00
_cell.angle_beta   90.00
_cell.angle_gamma   90.00
#
_symmetry.space_group_name_H-M   'P 1'
#
loop_
_entity.id
_entity.type
_entity.pdbx_description
1 polymer ?
#
loop_
_entity_poly.entity_id
_entity_poly.type
_entity_poly.pdbx_seq_one_letter_code
_entity_poly.pdbx_strand_id
1 'polypeptide(L)'
;MLNFLSFLIFILTLNCVSIAMEKIPYHHLPDGTFRNPEGSPKRDSNFKWSFKIFNKEKKKLDMTIPNDHVEEKEIVFSNLNKLKNSDYIGWIGHATFLIKLGGTTIITDPVFSKNAGPLIFGPKRFTEPALTLREIPPVDLFLLTHNHYDHQDMMTIRRFPYKKAKVL
;
A
#
# COMPACT_ATOMS: atom_id res chain seq x y z
N MET A 1 -1.28 27.20 61.51
CA MET A 1 -1.60 25.77 61.45
C MET A 1 -2.35 25.34 60.15
N LEU A 2 -2.30 26.16 59.08
CA LEU A 2 -3.04 25.85 57.85
C LEU A 2 -2.17 25.25 56.72
N ASN A 3 -0.85 25.21 56.93
CA ASN A 3 0.06 24.88 55.81
C ASN A 3 0.46 23.37 55.69
N PHE A 4 0.16 22.59 56.74
CA PHE A 4 0.57 21.19 56.74
C PHE A 4 -0.46 20.28 56.02
N LEU A 5 -1.74 20.61 56.16
CA LEU A 5 -2.82 19.85 55.53
C LEU A 5 -2.86 20.07 54.02
N SER A 6 -2.57 21.30 53.54
CA SER A 6 -2.51 21.63 52.11
C SER A 6 -1.34 20.93 51.40
N PHE A 7 -0.21 20.74 52.09
CA PHE A 7 0.97 20.04 51.58
C PHE A 7 0.73 18.53 51.45
N LEU A 8 -0.01 17.94 52.39
CA LEU A 8 -0.36 16.53 52.36
C LEU A 8 -1.33 16.19 51.24
N ILE A 9 -2.28 17.10 50.94
CA ILE A 9 -3.24 16.93 49.82
C ILE A 9 -2.52 17.04 48.46
N PHE A 10 -1.51 17.91 48.35
CA PHE A 10 -0.71 18.05 47.13
C PHE A 10 0.17 16.80 46.85
N ILE A 11 0.64 16.12 47.85
CA ILE A 11 1.40 14.87 47.72
C ILE A 11 0.50 13.70 47.35
N LEU A 12 -0.77 13.70 47.78
CA LEU A 12 -1.72 12.63 47.46
C LEU A 12 -2.31 12.72 46.04
N THR A 13 -2.23 13.89 45.40
CA THR A 13 -2.67 14.06 44.00
C THR A 13 -1.59 13.75 42.97
N LEU A 14 -0.37 13.47 43.40
CA LEU A 14 0.75 13.07 42.52
C LEU A 14 0.80 11.56 42.23
N ASN A 15 -0.20 10.82 42.70
CA ASN A 15 -0.23 9.38 42.46
C ASN A 15 -1.18 9.00 41.33
N CYS A 16 -0.60 8.24 40.41
CA CYS A 16 -1.24 7.48 39.37
C CYS A 16 -1.63 8.24 38.08
N VAL A 17 -0.68 8.94 37.48
CA VAL A 17 -0.60 8.78 36.04
C VAL A 17 0.09 7.42 35.82
N SER A 18 -0.68 6.36 35.89
CA SER A 18 -0.30 5.08 35.33
C SER A 18 -0.17 5.35 33.83
N ILE A 19 1.04 5.64 33.37
CA ILE A 19 1.38 5.55 31.95
C ILE A 19 1.16 4.07 31.64
N ALA A 20 -0.02 3.74 31.15
CA ALA A 20 -0.23 2.45 30.54
C ALA A 20 0.84 2.35 29.45
N MET A 21 1.91 1.61 29.75
CA MET A 21 2.91 1.29 28.72
C MET A 21 2.13 0.58 27.63
N GLU A 22 1.91 1.30 26.53
CA GLU A 22 1.25 0.75 25.36
C GLU A 22 2.02 -0.50 24.99
N LYS A 23 1.36 -1.65 25.08
CA LYS A 23 2.01 -2.94 24.86
C LYS A 23 2.47 -2.96 23.42
N ILE A 24 3.77 -2.86 23.20
CA ILE A 24 4.35 -2.91 21.85
C ILE A 24 3.83 -4.17 21.16
N PRO A 25 3.15 -4.03 20.00
CA PRO A 25 2.63 -5.18 19.27
C PRO A 25 3.72 -6.21 18.99
N TYR A 26 3.37 -7.50 18.97
CA TYR A 26 4.32 -8.62 18.80
C TYR A 26 5.26 -8.45 17.60
N HIS A 27 4.75 -7.88 16.51
CA HIS A 27 5.53 -7.71 15.28
C HIS A 27 6.53 -6.54 15.32
N HIS A 28 6.49 -5.67 16.32
CA HIS A 28 7.46 -4.60 16.54
C HIS A 28 8.62 -5.10 17.42
N LEU A 29 9.84 -4.75 17.04
CA LEU A 29 11.03 -5.00 17.85
C LEU A 29 11.54 -3.70 18.51
N PRO A 30 12.25 -3.79 19.66
CA PRO A 30 12.76 -2.61 20.35
C PRO A 30 13.73 -1.75 19.53
N ASP A 31 14.39 -2.33 18.54
CA ASP A 31 15.32 -1.65 17.63
C ASP A 31 14.63 -0.92 16.47
N GLY A 32 13.29 -0.87 16.47
CA GLY A 32 12.48 -0.24 15.42
C GLY A 32 12.27 -1.10 14.17
N THR A 33 12.75 -2.32 14.17
CA THR A 33 12.50 -3.28 13.08
C THR A 33 11.24 -4.12 13.33
N PHE A 34 10.88 -4.94 12.37
CA PHE A 34 9.69 -5.79 12.42
C PHE A 34 10.09 -7.27 12.33
N ARG A 35 9.30 -8.13 12.97
CA ARG A 35 9.41 -9.58 12.84
C ARG A 35 8.13 -10.17 12.23
N ASN A 36 8.30 -11.27 11.52
CA ASN A 36 7.18 -12.04 11.01
C ASN A 36 6.46 -12.79 12.14
N PRO A 37 5.20 -13.20 11.95
CA PRO A 37 4.49 -14.09 12.87
C PRO A 37 5.25 -15.39 13.15
N GLU A 38 4.98 -16.00 14.30
CA GLU A 38 5.52 -17.32 14.61
C GLU A 38 5.13 -18.35 13.54
N GLY A 39 6.04 -19.25 13.22
CA GLY A 39 5.84 -20.24 12.15
C GLY A 39 6.16 -19.75 10.73
N SER A 40 6.43 -18.44 10.56
CA SER A 40 6.86 -17.93 9.26
C SER A 40 8.19 -18.56 8.82
N PRO A 41 8.38 -18.82 7.51
CA PRO A 41 9.65 -19.31 6.99
C PRO A 41 10.81 -18.38 7.38
N LYS A 42 11.87 -18.97 7.93
CA LYS A 42 13.07 -18.18 8.23
C LYS A 42 13.79 -17.85 6.93
N ARG A 43 14.23 -16.59 6.82
CA ARG A 43 15.10 -16.20 5.72
C ARG A 43 16.42 -16.99 5.78
N ASP A 44 16.81 -17.57 4.67
CA ASP A 44 18.15 -18.17 4.56
C ASP A 44 19.20 -17.06 4.77
N SER A 45 20.00 -17.19 5.84
CA SER A 45 21.06 -16.25 6.18
C SER A 45 22.14 -16.14 5.10
N ASN A 46 22.27 -17.16 4.26
CA ASN A 46 23.22 -17.20 3.14
C ASN A 46 22.65 -16.62 1.86
N PHE A 47 21.34 -16.29 1.83
CA PHE A 47 20.72 -15.70 0.65
C PHE A 47 21.24 -14.27 0.46
N LYS A 48 22.03 -14.09 -0.58
CA LYS A 48 22.46 -12.76 -1.06
C LYS A 48 21.68 -12.41 -2.31
N TRP A 49 20.77 -11.44 -2.20
CA TRP A 49 20.11 -10.89 -3.36
C TRP A 49 21.13 -10.25 -4.31
N SER A 50 21.07 -10.58 -5.59
CA SER A 50 21.93 -9.96 -6.59
C SER A 50 21.19 -9.78 -7.90
N PHE A 51 21.48 -8.70 -8.61
CA PHE A 51 20.96 -8.45 -9.95
C PHE A 51 21.26 -9.58 -10.94
N LYS A 52 22.38 -10.28 -10.74
CA LYS A 52 22.78 -11.42 -11.57
C LYS A 52 21.81 -12.60 -11.41
N ILE A 53 21.40 -12.92 -10.17
CA ILE A 53 20.42 -13.96 -9.88
C ILE A 53 19.06 -13.57 -10.46
N PHE A 54 18.60 -12.34 -10.21
CA PHE A 54 17.35 -11.82 -10.76
C PHE A 54 17.30 -11.91 -12.29
N ASN A 55 18.33 -11.45 -12.99
CA ASN A 55 18.38 -11.50 -14.43
C ASN A 55 18.46 -12.92 -15.00
N LYS A 56 19.11 -13.85 -14.29
CA LYS A 56 19.16 -15.27 -14.66
C LYS A 56 17.78 -15.90 -14.56
N GLU A 57 17.06 -15.67 -13.47
CA GLU A 57 15.72 -16.23 -13.28
C GLU A 57 14.71 -15.59 -14.25
N LYS A 58 14.78 -14.27 -14.47
CA LYS A 58 13.93 -13.57 -15.44
C LYS A 58 14.03 -14.14 -16.85
N LYS A 59 15.22 -14.57 -17.30
CA LYS A 59 15.43 -15.19 -18.61
C LYS A 59 14.71 -16.53 -18.78
N LYS A 60 14.34 -17.18 -17.69
CA LYS A 60 13.61 -18.46 -17.72
C LYS A 60 12.10 -18.29 -17.73
N LEU A 61 11.59 -17.08 -17.48
CA LEU A 61 10.15 -16.83 -17.47
C LEU A 61 9.62 -16.80 -18.89
N ASP A 62 8.54 -17.51 -19.12
CA ASP A 62 7.72 -17.33 -20.31
C ASP A 62 7.04 -15.96 -20.20
N MET A 63 7.40 -15.05 -21.10
CA MET A 63 6.87 -13.68 -21.15
C MET A 63 5.75 -13.56 -22.19
N THR A 64 5.20 -14.68 -22.67
CA THR A 64 4.05 -14.68 -23.56
C THR A 64 2.82 -14.20 -22.81
N ILE A 65 2.20 -13.16 -23.34
CA ILE A 65 0.97 -12.58 -22.75
C ILE A 65 -0.23 -13.27 -23.43
N PRO A 66 -1.11 -13.96 -22.67
CA PRO A 66 -2.36 -14.47 -23.22
C PRO A 66 -3.22 -13.32 -23.78
N ASN A 67 -3.98 -13.60 -24.85
CA ASN A 67 -4.81 -12.57 -25.51
C ASN A 67 -5.91 -12.00 -24.61
N ASP A 68 -6.36 -12.79 -23.64
CA ASP A 68 -7.42 -12.46 -22.67
C ASP A 68 -6.87 -12.07 -21.30
N HIS A 69 -5.58 -11.73 -21.20
CA HIS A 69 -4.93 -11.41 -19.92
C HIS A 69 -5.46 -10.12 -19.28
N VAL A 70 -5.87 -9.16 -20.10
CA VAL A 70 -6.46 -7.90 -19.66
C VAL A 70 -7.86 -7.81 -20.24
N GLU A 71 -8.85 -7.55 -19.39
CA GLU A 71 -10.24 -7.38 -19.80
C GLU A 71 -10.39 -6.20 -20.77
N GLU A 72 -11.31 -6.31 -21.72
CA GLU A 72 -11.60 -5.22 -22.65
C GLU A 72 -12.13 -3.98 -21.90
N LYS A 73 -11.70 -2.81 -22.34
CA LYS A 73 -12.03 -1.54 -21.71
C LYS A 73 -13.55 -1.30 -21.60
N GLU A 74 -14.29 -1.63 -22.63
CA GLU A 74 -15.75 -1.49 -22.71
C GLU A 74 -16.45 -2.37 -21.66
N ILE A 75 -15.93 -3.57 -21.45
CA ILE A 75 -16.44 -4.52 -20.45
C ILE A 75 -16.15 -3.95 -19.03
N VAL A 76 -14.94 -3.45 -18.79
CA VAL A 76 -14.59 -2.83 -17.51
C VAL A 76 -15.50 -1.63 -17.21
N PHE A 77 -15.75 -0.74 -18.17
CA PHE A 77 -16.69 0.38 -18.00
C PHE A 77 -18.12 -0.08 -17.72
N SER A 78 -18.59 -1.08 -18.45
CA SER A 78 -19.92 -1.67 -18.23
C SER A 78 -20.05 -2.20 -16.80
N ASN A 79 -19.05 -2.95 -16.32
CA ASN A 79 -19.01 -3.52 -14.98
C ASN A 79 -18.95 -2.43 -13.90
N LEU A 80 -18.11 -1.42 -14.05
CA LEU A 80 -18.06 -0.29 -13.12
C LEU A 80 -19.39 0.47 -13.03
N ASN A 81 -20.08 0.65 -14.16
CA ASN A 81 -21.41 1.27 -14.20
C ASN A 81 -22.49 0.43 -13.50
N LYS A 82 -22.49 -0.89 -13.70
CA LYS A 82 -23.39 -1.83 -13.02
C LYS A 82 -23.15 -1.82 -11.50
N LEU A 83 -21.89 -1.74 -11.09
CA LEU A 83 -21.46 -1.81 -9.69
C LEU A 83 -21.35 -0.44 -9.01
N LYS A 84 -21.79 0.65 -9.66
CA LYS A 84 -21.63 2.01 -9.11
C LYS A 84 -22.19 2.22 -7.69
N ASN A 85 -23.22 1.46 -7.31
CA ASN A 85 -23.86 1.52 -5.99
C ASN A 85 -23.55 0.28 -5.12
N SER A 86 -22.61 -0.57 -5.52
CA SER A 86 -22.26 -1.80 -4.83
C SER A 86 -20.80 -1.75 -4.42
N ASP A 87 -20.43 -2.56 -3.45
CA ASP A 87 -19.03 -2.79 -3.10
C ASP A 87 -18.39 -3.67 -4.17
N TYR A 88 -17.12 -3.38 -4.50
CA TYR A 88 -16.34 -4.17 -5.45
C TYR A 88 -14.84 -4.06 -5.18
N ILE A 89 -14.09 -5.03 -5.71
CA ILE A 89 -12.64 -5.00 -5.81
C ILE A 89 -12.28 -5.26 -7.27
N GLY A 90 -11.54 -4.34 -7.88
CA GLY A 90 -10.98 -4.47 -9.23
C GLY A 90 -9.46 -4.50 -9.16
N TRP A 91 -8.82 -5.53 -9.71
CA TRP A 91 -7.37 -5.60 -9.83
C TRP A 91 -6.93 -4.90 -11.12
N ILE A 92 -6.08 -3.87 -10.97
CA ILE A 92 -5.56 -3.09 -12.10
C ILE A 92 -4.21 -3.64 -12.58
N GLY A 93 -3.48 -4.28 -11.67
CA GLY A 93 -2.19 -4.90 -11.94
C GLY A 93 -1.19 -4.66 -10.82
N HIS A 94 -0.23 -5.58 -10.63
CA HIS A 94 0.74 -5.58 -9.55
C HIS A 94 0.04 -5.41 -8.18
N ALA A 95 0.39 -4.40 -7.41
CA ALA A 95 -0.25 -4.07 -6.11
C ALA A 95 -1.38 -3.03 -6.23
N THR A 96 -1.75 -2.64 -7.45
CA THR A 96 -2.79 -1.64 -7.70
C THR A 96 -4.17 -2.28 -7.73
N PHE A 97 -4.99 -1.95 -6.73
CA PHE A 97 -6.41 -2.32 -6.68
C PHE A 97 -7.27 -1.07 -6.63
N LEU A 98 -8.42 -1.12 -7.30
CA LEU A 98 -9.51 -0.18 -7.15
C LEU A 98 -10.60 -0.85 -6.32
N ILE A 99 -10.90 -0.29 -5.16
CA ILE A 99 -11.81 -0.89 -4.19
C ILE A 99 -12.92 0.11 -3.91
N LYS A 100 -14.16 -0.33 -3.93
CA LYS A 100 -15.28 0.42 -3.38
C LYS A 100 -15.84 -0.33 -2.20
N LEU A 101 -15.92 0.33 -1.05
CA LEU A 101 -16.40 -0.27 0.20
C LEU A 101 -17.20 0.77 0.99
N GLY A 102 -18.46 0.46 1.29
CA GLY A 102 -19.32 1.34 2.08
C GLY A 102 -19.44 2.76 1.50
N GLY A 103 -19.47 2.89 0.18
CA GLY A 103 -19.53 4.18 -0.52
C GLY A 103 -18.19 4.88 -0.71
N THR A 104 -17.11 4.43 -0.07
CA THR A 104 -15.75 4.99 -0.21
C THR A 104 -15.00 4.29 -1.32
N THR A 105 -14.40 5.04 -2.23
CA THR A 105 -13.55 4.51 -3.30
C THR A 105 -12.08 4.66 -2.94
N ILE A 106 -11.36 3.55 -2.94
CA ILE A 106 -9.98 3.43 -2.49
C ILE A 106 -9.12 2.96 -3.68
N ILE A 107 -7.93 3.52 -3.83
CA ILE A 107 -6.91 2.97 -4.72
C ILE A 107 -5.66 2.62 -3.91
N THR A 108 -5.10 1.44 -4.15
CA THR A 108 -3.88 1.00 -3.47
C THR A 108 -2.69 1.07 -4.42
N ASP A 109 -1.53 1.52 -3.93
CA ASP A 109 -0.24 1.52 -4.64
C ASP A 109 -0.38 1.77 -6.15
N PRO A 110 -0.97 2.91 -6.59
CA PRO A 110 -1.31 3.09 -7.99
C PRO A 110 -0.06 3.32 -8.85
N VAL A 111 0.19 2.36 -9.74
CA VAL A 111 1.24 2.39 -10.73
C VAL A 111 0.63 2.36 -12.13
N PHE A 112 0.68 3.49 -12.83
CA PHE A 112 0.19 3.65 -14.22
C PHE A 112 1.31 4.01 -15.20
N SER A 113 2.54 4.15 -14.71
CA SER A 113 3.71 4.38 -15.55
C SER A 113 4.11 3.10 -16.29
N LYS A 114 4.77 3.27 -17.45
CA LYS A 114 5.32 2.16 -18.23
C LYS A 114 6.47 1.43 -17.53
N ASN A 115 7.17 2.13 -16.65
CA ASN A 115 8.33 1.61 -15.91
C ASN A 115 8.16 1.84 -14.41
N ALA A 116 8.53 0.85 -13.62
CA ALA A 116 8.64 0.96 -12.18
C ALA A 116 10.04 1.44 -11.80
N GLY A 117 10.26 2.75 -11.87
CA GLY A 117 11.56 3.37 -11.58
C GLY A 117 11.58 4.86 -11.87
N PRO A 118 12.70 5.53 -11.57
CA PRO A 118 12.82 6.95 -11.83
C PRO A 118 12.81 7.23 -13.35
N LEU A 119 11.95 8.14 -13.78
CA LEU A 119 11.79 8.56 -15.18
C LEU A 119 11.46 7.38 -16.11
N ILE A 120 12.40 6.97 -16.95
CA ILE A 120 12.28 5.90 -17.95
C ILE A 120 13.02 4.62 -17.53
N PHE A 121 13.66 4.63 -16.37
CA PHE A 121 14.44 3.50 -15.86
C PHE A 121 13.59 2.53 -15.07
N GLY A 122 14.12 1.35 -14.81
CA GLY A 122 13.46 0.29 -14.05
C GLY A 122 12.74 -0.74 -14.90
N PRO A 123 12.17 -1.76 -14.27
CA PRO A 123 11.41 -2.81 -14.94
C PRO A 123 10.22 -2.23 -15.71
N LYS A 124 10.06 -2.69 -16.95
CA LYS A 124 8.88 -2.34 -17.74
C LYS A 124 7.66 -3.08 -17.20
N ARG A 125 6.52 -2.41 -17.30
CA ARG A 125 5.21 -3.01 -17.10
C ARG A 125 5.02 -4.19 -18.03
N PHE A 126 4.42 -5.27 -17.53
CA PHE A 126 4.18 -6.48 -18.31
C PHE A 126 3.05 -6.25 -19.32
N THR A 127 1.92 -5.72 -18.85
CA THR A 127 0.76 -5.35 -19.66
C THR A 127 0.26 -3.97 -19.27
N GLU A 128 -0.35 -3.27 -20.22
CA GLU A 128 -1.06 -2.01 -19.91
C GLU A 128 -2.37 -2.33 -19.17
N PRO A 129 -2.81 -1.48 -18.22
CA PRO A 129 -4.10 -1.65 -17.57
C PRO A 129 -5.24 -1.35 -18.55
N ALA A 130 -6.41 -2.00 -18.36
CA ALA A 130 -7.59 -1.77 -19.19
C ALA A 130 -8.04 -0.30 -19.19
N LEU A 131 -7.92 0.38 -18.04
CA LEU A 131 -8.23 1.81 -17.90
C LEU A 131 -6.96 2.62 -17.67
N THR A 132 -6.94 3.79 -18.26
CA THR A 132 -5.91 4.80 -17.95
C THR A 132 -6.20 5.47 -16.60
N LEU A 133 -5.19 6.17 -16.05
CA LEU A 133 -5.34 6.93 -14.81
C LEU A 133 -6.47 7.98 -14.84
N ARG A 134 -6.84 8.49 -16.01
CA ARG A 134 -7.92 9.46 -16.16
C ARG A 134 -9.30 8.84 -16.28
N GLU A 135 -9.36 7.56 -16.52
CA GLU A 135 -10.60 6.81 -16.76
C GLU A 135 -11.07 6.04 -15.53
N ILE A 136 -10.26 5.94 -14.48
CA ILE A 136 -10.70 5.38 -13.21
C ILE A 136 -11.77 6.27 -12.57
N PRO A 137 -12.73 5.70 -11.82
CA PRO A 137 -13.74 6.49 -11.11
C PRO A 137 -13.10 7.41 -10.05
N PRO A 138 -13.86 8.42 -9.56
CA PRO A 138 -13.41 9.27 -8.45
C PRO A 138 -12.94 8.46 -7.26
N VAL A 139 -11.79 8.84 -6.71
CA VAL A 139 -11.12 8.19 -5.60
C VAL A 139 -11.14 9.11 -4.39
N ASP A 140 -11.55 8.55 -3.24
CA ASP A 140 -11.62 9.24 -1.94
C ASP A 140 -10.36 9.01 -1.12
N LEU A 141 -9.76 7.82 -1.25
CA LEU A 141 -8.62 7.39 -0.45
C LEU A 141 -7.52 6.74 -1.31
N PHE A 142 -6.31 7.22 -1.13
CA PHE A 142 -5.11 6.75 -1.81
C PHE A 142 -4.20 6.09 -0.77
N LEU A 143 -4.05 4.76 -0.83
CA LEU A 143 -3.21 3.99 0.09
C LEU A 143 -1.86 3.70 -0.52
N LEU A 144 -0.79 4.02 0.21
CA LEU A 144 0.58 3.66 -0.13
C LEU A 144 1.14 2.72 0.92
N THR A 145 1.56 1.54 0.51
CA THR A 145 2.13 0.56 1.44
C THR A 145 3.59 0.88 1.79
N HIS A 146 4.38 1.30 0.81
CA HIS A 146 5.78 1.67 1.00
C HIS A 146 6.33 2.45 -0.20
N ASN A 147 7.59 2.89 -0.11
CA ASN A 147 8.23 3.81 -1.04
C ASN A 147 9.04 3.16 -2.19
N HIS A 148 8.82 1.88 -2.50
CA HIS A 148 9.40 1.32 -3.71
C HIS A 148 8.71 1.86 -4.97
N TYR A 149 9.42 1.93 -6.08
CA TYR A 149 8.92 2.54 -7.32
C TYR A 149 7.75 1.82 -7.96
N ASP A 150 7.59 0.53 -7.69
CA ASP A 150 6.49 -0.32 -8.14
C ASP A 150 5.26 -0.26 -7.20
N HIS A 151 5.31 0.60 -6.18
CA HIS A 151 4.22 0.96 -5.27
C HIS A 151 3.99 2.47 -5.24
N GLN A 152 5.06 3.25 -5.10
CA GLN A 152 5.02 4.72 -5.11
C GLN A 152 5.47 5.26 -6.48
N ASP A 153 4.60 5.19 -7.47
CA ASP A 153 4.85 5.75 -8.80
C ASP A 153 4.68 7.27 -8.78
N MET A 154 5.80 7.99 -8.74
CA MET A 154 5.83 9.46 -8.67
C MET A 154 5.14 10.13 -9.87
N MET A 155 5.17 9.51 -11.06
CA MET A 155 4.51 10.06 -12.25
C MET A 155 3.00 9.91 -12.14
N THR A 156 2.52 8.76 -11.65
CA THR A 156 1.11 8.55 -11.34
C THR A 156 0.63 9.53 -10.26
N ILE A 157 1.37 9.68 -9.14
CA ILE A 157 1.01 10.60 -8.06
C ILE A 157 0.88 12.04 -8.56
N ARG A 158 1.86 12.52 -9.34
CA ARG A 158 1.83 13.88 -9.92
C ARG A 158 0.65 14.11 -10.85
N ARG A 159 0.28 13.10 -11.64
CA ARG A 159 -0.81 13.16 -12.63
C ARG A 159 -2.16 12.73 -12.08
N PHE A 160 -2.21 12.30 -10.81
CA PHE A 160 -3.43 11.79 -10.18
C PHE A 160 -4.54 12.84 -10.26
N PRO A 161 -5.70 12.52 -10.85
CA PRO A 161 -6.72 13.53 -11.14
C PRO A 161 -7.49 13.98 -9.88
N TYR A 162 -7.60 13.13 -8.87
CA TYR A 162 -8.43 13.37 -7.68
C TYR A 162 -7.62 13.97 -6.55
N LYS A 163 -7.34 15.29 -6.63
CA LYS A 163 -6.47 16.01 -5.69
C LYS A 163 -7.02 16.14 -4.26
N LYS A 164 -8.30 15.83 -4.06
CA LYS A 164 -8.94 15.83 -2.73
C LYS A 164 -8.87 14.46 -2.05
N ALA A 165 -8.41 13.42 -2.73
CA ALA A 165 -8.24 12.11 -2.12
C ALA A 165 -7.29 12.21 -0.91
N LYS A 166 -7.68 11.60 0.19
CA LYS A 166 -6.80 11.48 1.37
C LYS A 166 -5.71 10.46 1.05
N VAL A 167 -4.49 10.73 1.49
CA VAL A 167 -3.34 9.82 1.33
C VAL A 167 -2.99 9.24 2.68
N LEU A 168 -2.86 7.91 2.75
CA LEU A 168 -2.42 7.15 3.91
C LEU A 168 -1.26 6.23 3.51
#